data_651157c9354a82d0fa93984ef0580531
#
_entry.id   651157c9354a82d0fa93984ef0580531
#
_cell.length_a   1.000
_cell.length_b   1.000
_cell.length_c   1.000
_cell.angle_alpha   90.00
_cell.angle_beta   90.00
_cell.angle_gamma   90.00
#
_symmetry.space_group_name_H-M   'P 1'
#
loop_
_entity.id
_entity.type
_entity.pdbx_description
1 polymer ?
#
loop_
_entity_poly.entity_id
_entity_poly.type
_entity_poly.pdbx_seq_one_letter_code
_entity_poly.pdbx_strand_id
1 'polypeptide(L)'
;MRKKILILGIGNYLMGDEGVGVHVANKLSTEKFPVGVSVLDGGTGGFHLLEYFEQNDTVILIDATLDNNPPGTIRLIKPKFAADFPAAMSTHDIGLKDMISALQLLGKMPEIHLFVISIKSIQQQGIELSKDVQEASFKVIEKIKEMVNSIY
;
A
#
# COMPACT_ATOMS: atom_id res chain seq x y z
N MET A 1 -18.83 17.83 -0.95
CA MET A 1 -18.47 16.74 -1.86
C MET A 1 -17.78 15.63 -1.11
N ARG A 2 -18.12 14.41 -1.42
CA ARG A 2 -17.49 13.25 -0.80
C ARG A 2 -16.09 13.06 -1.38
N LYS A 3 -15.13 12.79 -0.52
CA LYS A 3 -13.78 12.45 -0.97
C LYS A 3 -13.77 11.04 -1.58
N LYS A 4 -12.97 10.87 -2.60
CA LYS A 4 -12.69 9.56 -3.17
C LYS A 4 -11.42 9.02 -2.55
N ILE A 5 -11.53 7.87 -1.91
CA ILE A 5 -10.43 7.21 -1.22
C ILE A 5 -10.19 5.85 -1.86
N LEU A 6 -8.95 5.60 -2.26
CA LEU A 6 -8.52 4.30 -2.74
C LEU A 6 -7.64 3.64 -1.69
N ILE A 7 -7.98 2.41 -1.31
CA ILE A 7 -7.10 1.55 -0.52
C ILE A 7 -6.43 0.60 -1.49
N LEU A 8 -5.11 0.71 -1.62
CA LEU A 8 -4.34 0.01 -2.63
C LEU A 8 -3.26 -0.84 -1.99
N GLY A 9 -3.40 -2.16 -2.08
CA GLY A 9 -2.35 -3.09 -1.66
C GLY A 9 -1.50 -3.51 -2.83
N ILE A 10 -0.19 -3.38 -2.69
CA ILE A 10 0.76 -3.84 -3.71
C ILE A 10 1.73 -4.84 -3.09
N GLY A 11 2.28 -5.72 -3.92
CA GLY A 11 3.23 -6.72 -3.48
C GLY A 11 3.19 -7.95 -4.35
N ASN A 12 4.15 -8.85 -4.14
CA ASN A 12 4.19 -10.12 -4.83
C ASN A 12 3.51 -11.19 -3.98
N TYR A 13 2.25 -11.50 -4.31
CA TYR A 13 1.42 -12.43 -3.55
C TYR A 13 2.04 -13.85 -3.46
N LEU A 14 2.85 -14.24 -4.43
CA LEU A 14 3.43 -15.58 -4.49
C LEU A 14 4.78 -15.69 -3.76
N MET A 15 5.25 -14.62 -3.15
CA MET A 15 6.56 -14.57 -2.49
C MET A 15 6.44 -14.23 -1.01
N GLY A 16 5.64 -15.04 -0.28
CA GLY A 16 5.54 -14.93 1.17
C GLY A 16 5.17 -13.53 1.65
N ASP A 17 5.98 -12.98 2.54
CA ASP A 17 5.70 -11.68 3.17
C ASP A 17 5.75 -10.49 2.21
N GLU A 18 6.39 -10.64 1.04
CA GLU A 18 6.34 -9.60 0.01
C GLU A 18 4.91 -9.33 -0.48
N GLY A 19 4.00 -10.26 -0.25
CA GLY A 19 2.59 -10.12 -0.61
C GLY A 19 1.71 -9.49 0.46
N VAL A 20 2.25 -9.01 1.56
CA VAL A 20 1.45 -8.54 2.69
C VAL A 20 0.47 -7.43 2.30
N GLY A 21 0.87 -6.52 1.43
CA GLY A 21 -0.03 -5.45 0.97
C GLY A 21 -1.26 -6.00 0.25
N VAL A 22 -1.06 -7.02 -0.58
CA VAL A 22 -2.15 -7.69 -1.29
C VAL A 22 -3.05 -8.43 -0.30
N HIS A 23 -2.49 -9.08 0.72
CA HIS A 23 -3.29 -9.72 1.77
C HIS A 23 -4.19 -8.72 2.49
N VAL A 24 -3.66 -7.54 2.81
CA VAL A 24 -4.43 -6.47 3.47
C VAL A 24 -5.57 -6.01 2.57
N ALA A 25 -5.29 -5.77 1.30
CA ALA A 25 -6.31 -5.34 0.35
C ALA A 25 -7.41 -6.40 0.19
N ASN A 26 -7.03 -7.67 0.08
CA ASN A 26 -8.01 -8.76 -0.07
C ASN A 26 -8.92 -8.87 1.15
N LYS A 27 -8.38 -8.70 2.35
CA LYS A 27 -9.19 -8.70 3.57
C LYS A 27 -10.14 -7.51 3.61
N LEU A 28 -9.64 -6.32 3.29
CA LEU A 28 -10.44 -5.10 3.31
C LEU A 28 -11.52 -5.10 2.21
N SER A 29 -11.31 -5.83 1.12
CA SER A 29 -12.31 -5.92 0.06
C SER A 29 -13.60 -6.61 0.52
N THR A 30 -13.56 -7.37 1.62
CA THR A 30 -14.73 -8.01 2.20
C THR A 30 -15.48 -7.13 3.19
N GLU A 31 -14.91 -5.98 3.55
CA GLU A 31 -15.52 -5.04 4.48
C GLU A 31 -16.42 -4.06 3.75
N LYS A 32 -17.37 -3.50 4.49
CA LYS A 32 -18.23 -2.45 3.96
C LYS A 32 -17.63 -1.09 4.27
N PHE A 33 -17.48 -0.29 3.24
CA PHE A 33 -17.00 1.09 3.36
C PHE A 33 -18.06 2.05 2.82
N PRO A 34 -18.00 3.32 3.24
CA PRO A 34 -18.89 4.34 2.68
C PRO A 34 -18.68 4.50 1.17
N VAL A 35 -19.69 5.07 0.50
CA VAL A 35 -19.59 5.40 -0.93
C VAL A 35 -18.40 6.32 -1.17
N GLY A 36 -17.64 6.03 -2.20
CA GLY A 36 -16.42 6.79 -2.51
C GLY A 36 -15.14 6.11 -2.04
N VAL A 37 -15.24 5.10 -1.21
CA VAL A 37 -14.08 4.30 -0.78
C VAL A 37 -14.04 3.02 -1.61
N SER A 38 -12.90 2.76 -2.23
CA SER A 38 -12.67 1.54 -3.01
C SER A 38 -11.41 0.83 -2.53
N VAL A 39 -11.36 -0.48 -2.76
CA VAL A 39 -10.21 -1.32 -2.40
C VAL A 39 -9.73 -2.02 -3.65
N LEU A 40 -8.43 -1.99 -3.88
CA LEU A 40 -7.82 -2.59 -5.06
C LEU A 40 -6.59 -3.42 -4.67
N ASP A 41 -6.55 -4.64 -5.19
CA ASP A 41 -5.33 -5.44 -5.24
C ASP A 41 -4.56 -4.97 -6.48
N GLY A 42 -3.47 -4.25 -6.25
CA GLY A 42 -2.64 -3.71 -7.34
C GLY A 42 -1.55 -4.66 -7.82
N GLY A 43 -1.46 -5.85 -7.24
CA GLY A 43 -0.41 -6.81 -7.60
C GLY A 43 0.98 -6.21 -7.43
N THR A 44 1.84 -6.41 -8.41
CA THR A 44 3.20 -5.90 -8.39
C THR A 44 3.33 -4.41 -8.73
N GLY A 45 2.22 -3.74 -8.99
CA GLY A 45 2.22 -2.31 -9.29
C GLY A 45 2.41 -2.02 -10.78
N GLY A 46 2.86 -0.81 -11.10
CA GLY A 46 3.16 -0.38 -12.45
C GLY A 46 2.33 0.78 -12.94
N PHE A 47 2.63 1.21 -14.17
CA PHE A 47 1.98 2.40 -14.76
C PHE A 47 0.47 2.25 -14.96
N HIS A 48 -0.03 1.02 -15.04
CA HIS A 48 -1.48 0.80 -15.14
C HIS A 48 -2.24 1.31 -13.91
N LEU A 49 -1.56 1.57 -12.81
CA LEU A 49 -2.17 2.14 -11.61
C LEU A 49 -2.32 3.66 -11.69
N LEU A 50 -1.69 4.32 -12.67
CA LEU A 50 -1.69 5.78 -12.79
C LEU A 50 -3.11 6.36 -12.75
N GLU A 51 -4.01 5.79 -13.51
CA GLU A 51 -5.40 6.26 -13.59
C GLU A 51 -6.09 6.20 -12.24
N TYR A 52 -5.84 5.16 -11.46
CA TYR A 52 -6.41 5.04 -10.12
C TYR A 52 -5.93 6.13 -9.18
N PHE A 53 -4.65 6.51 -9.29
CA PHE A 53 -4.12 7.63 -8.50
C PHE A 53 -4.75 8.95 -8.93
N GLU A 54 -4.91 9.16 -10.23
CA GLU A 54 -5.52 10.40 -10.75
C GLU A 54 -6.98 10.57 -10.35
N GLN A 55 -7.71 9.47 -10.22
CA GLN A 55 -9.15 9.47 -9.95
C GLN A 55 -9.51 9.59 -8.48
N ASN A 56 -8.54 9.52 -7.58
CA ASN A 56 -8.81 9.53 -6.14
C ASN A 56 -8.16 10.74 -5.48
N ASP A 57 -8.83 11.27 -4.47
CA ASP A 57 -8.31 12.39 -3.67
C ASP A 57 -7.25 11.91 -2.67
N THR A 58 -7.45 10.72 -2.15
CA THR A 58 -6.56 10.09 -1.16
C THR A 58 -6.30 8.65 -1.57
N VAL A 59 -5.04 8.23 -1.48
CA VAL A 59 -4.64 6.83 -1.69
C VAL A 59 -3.97 6.34 -0.42
N ILE A 60 -4.53 5.26 0.13
CA ILE A 60 -3.92 4.54 1.25
C ILE A 60 -3.21 3.34 0.65
N LEU A 61 -1.88 3.39 0.62
CA LEU A 61 -1.04 2.40 -0.04
C LEU A 61 -0.42 1.49 1.00
N ILE A 62 -0.39 0.19 0.75
CA ILE A 62 0.20 -0.79 1.66
C ILE A 62 1.22 -1.63 0.91
N ASP A 63 2.43 -1.74 1.46
CA ASP A 63 3.48 -2.59 0.91
C ASP A 63 4.44 -3.09 1.98
N ALA A 64 5.21 -4.09 1.62
CA ALA A 64 6.31 -4.59 2.43
C ALA A 64 7.58 -3.78 2.14
N THR A 65 8.50 -3.75 3.10
CA THR A 65 9.78 -3.09 2.93
C THR A 65 10.91 -3.88 3.60
N LEU A 66 12.09 -3.84 2.97
CA LEU A 66 13.33 -4.40 3.49
C LEU A 66 14.16 -3.26 4.08
N ASP A 67 13.93 -2.92 5.34
CA ASP A 67 14.55 -1.76 5.97
C ASP A 67 15.39 -2.11 7.20
N ASN A 68 15.70 -3.38 7.41
CA ASN A 68 16.45 -3.90 8.55
C ASN A 68 15.78 -3.70 9.92
N ASN A 69 14.56 -3.25 9.96
CA ASN A 69 13.76 -3.27 11.18
C ASN A 69 13.26 -4.69 11.45
N PRO A 70 12.90 -5.01 12.69
CA PRO A 70 12.31 -6.33 12.97
C PRO A 70 11.07 -6.58 12.09
N PRO A 71 10.91 -7.81 11.59
CA PRO A 71 9.73 -8.15 10.78
C PRO A 71 8.44 -7.82 11.53
N GLY A 72 7.49 -7.23 10.81
CA GLY A 72 6.23 -6.80 11.41
C GLY A 72 6.25 -5.38 11.93
N THR A 73 7.37 -4.66 11.83
CA THR A 73 7.40 -3.24 12.16
C THR A 73 6.57 -2.46 11.16
N ILE A 74 5.66 -1.63 11.68
CA ILE A 74 4.75 -0.83 10.86
C ILE A 74 5.19 0.62 10.89
N ARG A 75 5.30 1.25 9.72
CA ARG A 75 5.52 2.69 9.61
C ARG A 75 4.45 3.31 8.72
N LEU A 76 3.96 4.47 9.10
CA LEU A 76 3.07 5.27 8.28
C LEU A 76 3.85 6.47 7.75
N ILE A 77 3.93 6.57 6.44
CA ILE A 77 4.66 7.61 5.74
C ILE A 77 3.67 8.41 4.89
N LYS A 78 3.84 9.72 4.85
CA LYS A 78 3.03 10.60 3.99
C LYS A 78 3.95 11.21 2.92
N PRO A 79 4.27 10.46 1.86
CA PRO A 79 5.21 10.93 0.86
C PRO A 79 4.59 12.05 0.03
N LYS A 80 5.36 13.10 -0.22
CA LYS A 80 4.98 14.20 -1.12
C LYS A 80 5.71 14.12 -2.44
N PHE A 81 6.88 13.49 -2.45
CA PHE A 81 7.74 13.37 -3.63
C PHE A 81 8.16 11.92 -3.80
N ALA A 82 8.58 11.56 -5.02
CA ALA A 82 9.07 10.21 -5.29
C ALA A 82 10.22 9.81 -4.36
N ALA A 83 11.08 10.75 -4.01
CA ALA A 83 12.21 10.49 -3.11
C ALA A 83 11.80 10.17 -1.68
N ASP A 84 10.58 10.49 -1.27
CA ASP A 84 10.09 10.21 0.08
C ASP A 84 9.69 8.75 0.28
N PHE A 85 9.54 8.00 -0.81
CA PHE A 85 9.20 6.59 -0.72
C PHE A 85 10.43 5.79 -0.26
N PRO A 86 10.24 4.74 0.54
CA PRO A 86 11.34 3.87 0.95
C PRO A 86 12.07 3.29 -0.27
N ALA A 87 13.39 3.20 -0.17
CA ALA A 87 14.21 2.70 -1.28
C ALA A 87 13.97 1.22 -1.57
N ALA A 88 13.63 0.46 -0.55
CA ALA A 88 13.54 -1.00 -0.61
C ALA A 88 12.13 -1.51 -0.38
N MET A 89 11.18 -1.09 -1.19
CA MET A 89 9.83 -1.66 -1.18
C MET A 89 9.85 -3.04 -1.84
N SER A 90 8.87 -3.88 -1.50
CA SER A 90 8.78 -5.26 -1.99
C SER A 90 8.59 -5.33 -3.49
N THR A 91 7.86 -4.38 -4.02
CA THR A 91 7.73 -4.28 -5.45
C THR A 91 9.01 -3.64 -5.97
N HIS A 92 9.80 -4.42 -6.63
CA HIS A 92 10.87 -3.89 -7.46
C HIS A 92 10.26 -3.11 -8.61
N ASP A 93 9.09 -2.56 -8.40
CA ASP A 93 8.37 -1.99 -9.47
C ASP A 93 8.91 -0.64 -9.77
N ILE A 94 9.65 -0.75 -10.74
CA ILE A 94 10.32 0.29 -11.42
C ILE A 94 9.37 1.41 -11.77
N GLY A 95 8.09 1.10 -11.91
CA GLY A 95 7.11 2.08 -12.35
C GLY A 95 6.59 3.02 -11.26
N LEU A 96 6.65 2.65 -9.96
CA LEU A 96 5.97 3.42 -8.92
C LEU A 96 6.55 4.83 -8.76
N LYS A 97 7.86 4.96 -8.63
CA LYS A 97 8.49 6.27 -8.47
C LYS A 97 8.33 7.13 -9.71
N ASP A 98 8.46 6.52 -10.90
CA ASP A 98 8.25 7.24 -12.17
C ASP A 98 6.81 7.70 -12.29
N MET A 99 5.87 6.88 -11.88
CA MET A 99 4.45 7.22 -11.87
C MET A 99 4.17 8.41 -10.95
N ILE A 100 4.74 8.39 -9.74
CA ILE A 100 4.58 9.49 -8.79
C ILE A 100 5.16 10.79 -9.36
N SER A 101 6.33 10.70 -9.99
CA SER A 101 6.93 11.86 -10.64
C SER A 101 6.05 12.41 -11.75
N ALA A 102 5.44 11.53 -12.55
CA ALA A 102 4.51 11.94 -13.60
C ALA A 102 3.26 12.63 -13.03
N LEU A 103 2.70 12.08 -11.94
CA LEU A 103 1.54 12.70 -11.29
C LEU A 103 1.86 14.10 -10.77
N GLN A 104 3.05 14.30 -10.23
CA GLN A 104 3.50 15.61 -9.77
C GLN A 104 3.62 16.60 -10.92
N LEU A 105 4.21 16.18 -12.04
CA LEU A 105 4.33 17.02 -13.22
C LEU A 105 2.97 17.42 -13.79
N LEU A 106 1.98 16.52 -13.72
CA LEU A 106 0.64 16.78 -14.20
C LEU A 106 -0.21 17.57 -13.20
N GLY A 107 0.30 17.79 -11.99
CA GLY A 107 -0.48 18.45 -10.94
C GLY A 107 -1.64 17.62 -10.42
N LYS A 108 -1.57 16.31 -10.55
CA LYS A 108 -2.65 15.37 -10.19
C LYS A 108 -2.29 14.41 -9.07
N MET A 109 -1.32 14.76 -8.26
CA MET A 109 -0.89 13.93 -7.14
C MET A 109 -1.94 13.89 -6.05
N PRO A 110 -2.49 12.71 -5.69
CA PRO A 110 -3.38 12.60 -4.55
C PRO A 110 -2.62 12.73 -3.23
N GLU A 111 -3.34 12.87 -2.13
CA GLU A 111 -2.75 12.71 -0.81
C GLU A 111 -2.48 11.23 -0.59
N ILE A 112 -1.22 10.86 -0.28
CA ILE A 112 -0.84 9.46 -0.10
C ILE A 112 -0.50 9.19 1.36
N HIS A 113 -1.08 8.12 1.89
CA HIS A 113 -0.73 7.56 3.18
C HIS A 113 -0.17 6.17 2.90
N LEU A 114 1.12 5.98 3.14
CA LEU A 114 1.81 4.73 2.85
C LEU A 114 2.08 3.96 4.15
N PHE A 115 1.44 2.81 4.28
CA PHE A 115 1.79 1.85 5.33
C PHE A 115 2.84 0.91 4.79
N VAL A 116 4.01 0.86 5.42
CA VAL A 116 5.03 -0.14 5.11
C VAL A 116 5.19 -1.08 6.29
N ILE A 117 5.32 -2.36 5.96
CA ILE A 117 5.50 -3.43 6.94
C ILE A 117 6.85 -4.06 6.67
N SER A 118 7.73 -4.05 7.68
CA SER A 118 9.07 -4.63 7.55
C SER A 118 9.01 -6.13 7.42
N ILE A 119 9.84 -6.68 6.52
CA ILE A 119 9.94 -8.10 6.27
C ILE A 119 11.41 -8.55 6.32
N LYS A 120 11.65 -9.85 6.41
CA LYS A 120 12.99 -10.43 6.32
C LYS A 120 13.51 -10.34 4.89
N SER A 121 14.84 -10.36 4.75
CA SER A 121 15.50 -10.20 3.46
C SER A 121 15.24 -11.33 2.47
N ILE A 122 14.98 -12.55 2.95
CA ILE A 122 14.79 -13.71 2.10
C ILE A 122 13.37 -14.22 2.27
N GLN A 123 12.67 -14.35 1.14
CA GLN A 123 11.32 -14.89 1.10
C GLN A 123 11.32 -16.20 0.34
N GLN A 124 10.47 -17.12 0.77
CA GLN A 124 10.21 -18.35 0.06
C GLN A 124 8.96 -18.22 -0.78
N GLN A 125 8.90 -18.97 -1.88
CA GLN A 125 7.67 -19.05 -2.66
C GLN A 125 6.52 -19.55 -1.80
N GLY A 126 5.36 -18.93 -1.94
CA GLY A 126 4.17 -19.30 -1.22
C GLY A 126 3.32 -18.10 -0.90
N ILE A 127 2.09 -18.36 -0.48
CA ILE A 127 1.10 -17.31 -0.20
C ILE A 127 0.98 -17.02 1.29
N GLU A 128 1.66 -17.76 2.15
CA GLU A 128 1.52 -17.60 3.59
C GLU A 128 2.41 -16.48 4.12
N LEU A 129 1.88 -15.72 5.06
CA LEU A 129 2.62 -14.71 5.80
C LEU A 129 3.28 -15.33 7.02
N SER A 130 4.47 -14.86 7.39
CA SER A 130 5.04 -15.19 8.66
C SER A 130 4.18 -14.63 9.80
N LYS A 131 4.35 -15.16 11.00
CA LYS A 131 3.53 -14.79 12.17
C LYS A 131 3.59 -13.29 12.45
N ASP A 132 4.79 -12.72 12.49
CA ASP A 132 4.96 -11.30 12.82
C ASP A 132 4.34 -10.39 11.78
N VAL A 133 4.48 -10.76 10.51
CA VAL A 133 3.91 -9.97 9.41
C VAL A 133 2.39 -10.13 9.36
N GLN A 134 1.88 -11.32 9.65
CA GLN A 134 0.44 -11.53 9.74
C GLN A 134 -0.18 -10.68 10.86
N GLU A 135 0.42 -10.67 12.03
CA GLU A 135 -0.05 -9.83 13.13
C GLU A 135 -0.03 -8.35 12.75
N ALA A 136 1.04 -7.91 12.08
CA ALA A 136 1.14 -6.55 11.58
C ALA A 136 0.05 -6.23 10.58
N SER A 137 -0.29 -7.17 9.69
CA SER A 137 -1.36 -6.97 8.70
C SER A 137 -2.70 -6.69 9.38
N PHE A 138 -3.02 -7.39 10.47
CA PHE A 138 -4.25 -7.15 11.21
C PHE A 138 -4.26 -5.76 11.84
N LYS A 139 -3.14 -5.31 12.39
CA LYS A 139 -3.01 -3.96 12.96
C LYS A 139 -3.17 -2.88 11.89
N VAL A 140 -2.59 -3.09 10.73
CA VAL A 140 -2.72 -2.15 9.61
C VAL A 140 -4.17 -2.07 9.14
N ILE A 141 -4.87 -3.20 9.05
CA ILE A 141 -6.29 -3.22 8.70
C ILE A 141 -7.11 -2.34 9.64
N GLU A 142 -6.92 -2.48 10.95
CA GLU A 142 -7.63 -1.66 11.93
C GLU A 142 -7.27 -0.17 11.82
N LYS A 143 -6.00 0.13 11.60
CA LYS A 143 -5.56 1.53 11.41
C LYS A 143 -6.17 2.14 10.15
N ILE A 144 -6.29 1.37 9.07
CA ILE A 144 -6.92 1.84 7.83
C ILE A 144 -8.40 2.14 8.05
N LYS A 145 -9.12 1.26 8.74
CA LYS A 145 -10.53 1.49 9.06
C LYS A 145 -10.71 2.78 9.86
N GLU A 146 -9.89 3.01 10.87
CA GLU A 146 -9.92 4.23 11.66
C GLU A 146 -9.61 5.46 10.80
N MET A 147 -8.61 5.36 9.94
CA MET A 147 -8.21 6.44 9.05
C MET A 147 -9.32 6.81 8.08
N VAL A 148 -9.97 5.83 7.47
CA VAL A 148 -11.10 6.06 6.56
C VAL A 148 -12.21 6.80 7.29
N ASN A 149 -12.55 6.38 8.49
CA ASN A 149 -13.61 7.03 9.28
C ASN A 149 -13.24 8.48 9.64
N SER A 150 -11.96 8.77 9.86
CA SER A 150 -11.53 10.12 10.20
C SER A 150 -11.45 11.05 8.99
N ILE A 151 -11.11 10.53 7.81
CA ILE A 151 -11.05 11.31 6.57
C ILE A 151 -12.45 11.58 6.04
N TYR A 152 -13.33 10.60 6.19
CA TYR A 152 -14.66 10.62 5.64
C TYR A 152 -15.61 11.40 6.51
#